data_0c7377395f86abb0a6c2d0c060985de3
#
_entry.id   0c7377395f86abb0a6c2d0c060985de3
#
_cell.length_a   1.000
_cell.length_b   1.000
_cell.length_c   1.000
_cell.angle_alpha   90.00
_cell.angle_beta   90.00
_cell.angle_gamma   90.00
#
_symmetry.space_group_name_H-M   'P 1'
#
loop_
_entity.id
_entity.type
_entity.pdbx_description
1 polymer ?
#
loop_
_entity_poly.entity_id
_entity_poly.type
_entity_poly.pdbx_seq_one_letter_code
_entity_poly.pdbx_strand_id
1 'polypeptide(L)'
;MATSVNELPAIDPDSGRLNVIVDTPKGSRNKYKFDEEHGQWRLSKVLPQGLSFPYDFGFLPSTRGEDGDPVDVLLLMEEAAFPGCVVPARLIGVLEAEQTEDGKTVRNDRLVAVVETRYNPAEFHSLEEVNRQRLDEIEHFFVSYNQMEGRQFTPLARRGADHARALLEGATGGASAGGNGARRARGRGRR
;
A
#
# COMPACT_ATOMS: atom_id res chain seq x y z
N MET A 1 3.31 22.77 12.97
CA MET A 1 3.37 21.38 13.48
C MET A 1 3.64 20.50 12.27
N ALA A 2 4.54 19.53 12.34
CA ALA A 2 4.72 18.58 11.22
C ALA A 2 3.47 17.71 11.16
N THR A 3 2.84 17.63 9.99
CA THR A 3 1.71 16.73 9.73
C THR A 3 2.22 15.30 9.83
N SER A 4 1.51 14.43 10.55
CA SER A 4 1.85 13.01 10.59
C SER A 4 1.77 12.42 9.19
N VAL A 5 2.65 11.49 8.88
CA VAL A 5 2.66 10.79 7.57
C VAL A 5 1.29 10.20 7.23
N ASN A 6 0.56 9.72 8.24
CA ASN A 6 -0.77 9.14 8.08
C ASN A 6 -1.91 10.17 7.95
N GLU A 7 -1.63 11.46 8.16
CA GLU A 7 -2.62 12.55 8.02
C GLU A 7 -2.62 13.18 6.62
N LEU A 8 -1.69 12.78 5.76
CA LEU A 8 -1.70 13.23 4.37
C LEU A 8 -2.95 12.70 3.64
N PRO A 9 -3.52 13.45 2.69
CA PRO A 9 -4.58 12.91 1.85
C PRO A 9 -4.03 11.80 0.93
N ALA A 10 -4.81 10.75 0.67
CA ALA A 10 -4.44 9.69 -0.26
C ALA A 10 -4.17 10.23 -1.68
N ILE A 11 -4.94 11.24 -2.08
CA ILE A 11 -4.81 11.93 -3.37
C ILE A 11 -4.50 13.39 -3.08
N ASP A 12 -3.43 13.87 -3.67
CA ASP A 12 -3.09 15.28 -3.64
C ASP A 12 -4.14 16.11 -4.39
N PRO A 13 -4.81 17.08 -3.74
CA PRO A 13 -5.94 17.80 -4.33
C PRO A 13 -5.54 18.72 -5.49
N ASP A 14 -4.29 19.16 -5.54
CA ASP A 14 -3.83 20.10 -6.55
C ASP A 14 -3.39 19.38 -7.84
N SER A 15 -2.71 18.25 -7.70
CA SER A 15 -2.17 17.50 -8.84
C SER A 15 -3.03 16.29 -9.25
N GLY A 16 -3.93 15.82 -8.37
CA GLY A 16 -4.71 14.59 -8.57
C GLY A 16 -3.89 13.31 -8.49
N ARG A 17 -2.62 13.39 -8.03
CA ARG A 17 -1.72 12.24 -7.87
C ARG A 17 -1.91 11.57 -6.53
N LEU A 18 -1.60 10.28 -6.47
CA LEU A 18 -1.54 9.54 -5.22
C LEU A 18 -0.32 10.00 -4.40
N ASN A 19 -0.49 10.14 -3.09
CA ASN A 19 0.60 10.30 -2.13
C ASN A 19 0.99 8.92 -1.59
N VAL A 20 1.84 8.19 -2.29
CA VAL A 20 2.27 6.86 -1.86
C VAL A 20 3.39 6.98 -0.85
N ILE A 21 3.20 6.40 0.34
CA ILE A 21 4.22 6.33 1.37
C ILE A 21 4.94 4.99 1.22
N VAL A 22 6.21 5.03 0.87
CA VAL A 22 7.02 3.82 0.72
C VAL A 22 7.36 3.25 2.09
N ASP A 23 7.04 1.97 2.30
CA ASP A 23 7.47 1.23 3.50
C ASP A 23 8.59 0.25 3.20
N THR A 24 8.60 -0.34 2.01
CA THR A 24 9.57 -1.36 1.63
C THR A 24 10.18 -1.05 0.27
N PRO A 25 11.46 -0.64 0.22
CA PRO A 25 12.15 -0.34 -1.03
C PRO A 25 12.33 -1.56 -1.93
N LYS A 26 12.34 -1.33 -3.24
CA LYS A 26 12.73 -2.31 -4.27
C LYS A 26 14.09 -2.94 -3.93
N GLY A 27 14.18 -4.26 -4.10
CA GLY A 27 15.38 -5.04 -3.79
C GLY A 27 15.60 -5.30 -2.29
N SER A 28 14.82 -4.68 -1.41
CA SER A 28 14.95 -4.88 0.02
C SER A 28 14.35 -6.20 0.48
N ARG A 29 15.05 -6.86 1.40
CA ARG A 29 14.52 -7.93 2.24
C ARG A 29 13.92 -7.41 3.55
N ASN A 30 14.29 -6.20 3.93
CA ASN A 30 13.79 -5.57 5.14
C ASN A 30 12.44 -4.93 4.85
N LYS A 31 11.40 -5.35 5.57
CA LYS A 31 10.10 -4.67 5.61
C LYS A 31 10.05 -3.76 6.82
N TYR A 32 9.63 -2.53 6.61
CA TYR A 32 9.50 -1.54 7.67
C TYR A 32 8.01 -1.25 7.94
N LYS A 33 7.72 -0.72 9.10
CA LYS A 33 6.40 -0.22 9.49
C LYS A 33 6.56 1.08 10.26
N PHE A 34 5.65 2.03 10.02
CA PHE A 34 5.61 3.27 10.78
C PHE A 34 4.98 3.00 12.15
N ASP A 35 5.68 3.36 13.21
CA ASP A 35 5.21 3.32 14.59
C ASP A 35 4.61 4.70 14.92
N GLU A 36 3.29 4.78 14.92
CA GLU A 36 2.56 6.03 15.16
C GLU A 36 2.77 6.56 16.58
N GLU A 37 2.92 5.66 17.57
CA GLU A 37 3.11 6.04 18.97
C GLU A 37 4.43 6.78 19.18
N HIS A 38 5.48 6.35 18.47
CA HIS A 38 6.82 6.93 18.62
C HIS A 38 7.22 7.83 17.44
N GLY A 39 6.42 7.91 16.38
CA GLY A 39 6.71 8.69 15.18
C GLY A 39 7.96 8.21 14.42
N GLN A 40 8.24 6.92 14.42
CA GLN A 40 9.48 6.35 13.86
C GLN A 40 9.21 5.17 12.94
N TRP A 41 10.09 4.99 11.96
CA TRP A 41 10.12 3.79 11.13
C TRP A 41 10.87 2.68 11.85
N ARG A 42 10.24 1.52 11.99
CA ARG A 42 10.82 0.34 12.61
C ARG A 42 10.97 -0.80 11.61
N LEU A 43 12.05 -1.57 11.75
CA LEU A 43 12.19 -2.85 11.06
C LEU A 43 11.09 -3.79 11.56
N SER A 44 10.16 -4.14 10.70
CA SER A 44 9.04 -5.04 11.00
C SER A 44 9.45 -6.50 10.87
N LYS A 45 10.09 -6.85 9.75
CA LYS A 45 10.56 -8.21 9.46
C LYS A 45 11.67 -8.20 8.43
N VAL A 46 12.36 -9.34 8.32
CA VAL A 46 13.35 -9.60 7.26
C VAL A 46 12.86 -10.81 6.47
N LEU A 47 12.71 -10.64 5.16
CA LEU A 47 12.29 -11.72 4.27
C LEU A 47 13.32 -12.86 4.24
N PRO A 48 12.88 -14.10 3.99
CA PRO A 48 13.78 -15.24 3.79
C PRO A 48 14.81 -14.99 2.69
N GLN A 49 15.89 -15.75 2.72
CA GLN A 49 16.91 -15.72 1.67
C GLN A 49 16.29 -16.05 0.31
N GLY A 50 16.66 -15.27 -0.71
CA GLY A 50 16.14 -15.42 -2.07
C GLY A 50 14.85 -14.64 -2.37
N LEU A 51 14.19 -14.05 -1.36
CA LEU A 51 13.05 -13.15 -1.56
C LEU A 51 13.45 -11.70 -1.29
N SER A 52 13.09 -10.82 -2.21
CA SER A 52 13.17 -9.37 -2.04
C SER A 52 12.00 -8.72 -2.77
N PHE A 53 11.57 -7.56 -2.34
CA PHE A 53 10.50 -6.85 -3.01
C PHE A 53 10.91 -6.48 -4.44
N PRO A 54 10.12 -6.85 -5.46
CA PRO A 54 10.50 -6.61 -6.86
C PRO A 54 10.42 -5.14 -7.25
N TYR A 55 9.59 -4.36 -6.55
CA TYR A 55 9.37 -2.91 -6.70
C TYR A 55 9.22 -2.26 -5.35
N ASP A 56 9.25 -0.92 -5.31
CA ASP A 56 8.88 -0.19 -4.11
C ASP A 56 7.44 -0.54 -3.73
N PHE A 57 7.25 -0.84 -2.46
CA PHE A 57 5.97 -1.18 -1.89
C PHE A 57 5.66 -0.21 -0.78
N GLY A 58 4.41 0.18 -0.67
CA GLY A 58 3.97 1.14 0.32
C GLY A 58 2.46 1.16 0.45
N PHE A 59 1.94 2.24 0.95
CA PHE A 59 0.51 2.39 1.22
C PHE A 59 0.03 3.81 0.94
N LEU A 60 -1.29 3.97 0.86
CA LEU A 60 -1.94 5.27 0.78
C LEU A 60 -2.37 5.73 2.18
N PRO A 61 -1.95 6.93 2.61
CA PRO A 61 -2.41 7.51 3.87
C PRO A 61 -3.92 7.79 3.83
N SER A 62 -4.55 7.89 4.97
CA SER A 62 -5.98 8.21 5.11
C SER A 62 -6.90 7.26 4.31
N THR A 63 -6.50 5.99 4.14
CA THR A 63 -7.31 4.93 3.55
C THR A 63 -7.45 3.76 4.50
N ARG A 64 -8.43 2.89 4.24
CA ARG A 64 -8.61 1.66 5.00
C ARG A 64 -9.12 0.54 4.08
N GLY A 65 -8.34 -0.52 3.95
CA GLY A 65 -8.72 -1.75 3.28
C GLY A 65 -9.66 -2.63 4.12
N GLU A 66 -10.13 -3.73 3.54
CA GLU A 66 -10.99 -4.68 4.25
C GLU A 66 -10.26 -5.44 5.37
N ASP A 67 -8.96 -5.59 5.27
CA ASP A 67 -8.08 -6.15 6.31
C ASP A 67 -7.85 -5.20 7.48
N GLY A 68 -8.27 -3.94 7.35
CA GLY A 68 -8.16 -2.89 8.36
C GLY A 68 -6.87 -2.06 8.30
N ASP A 69 -5.91 -2.46 7.48
CA ASP A 69 -4.69 -1.70 7.20
C ASP A 69 -4.93 -0.66 6.07
N PRO A 70 -4.06 0.37 5.92
CA PRO A 70 -4.11 1.25 4.76
C PRO A 70 -3.97 0.49 3.44
N VAL A 71 -4.54 1.04 2.36
CA VAL A 71 -4.51 0.39 1.05
C VAL A 71 -3.09 0.30 0.51
N ASP A 72 -2.66 -0.92 0.20
CA ASP A 72 -1.34 -1.23 -0.32
C ASP A 72 -1.14 -0.77 -1.78
N VAL A 73 0.04 -0.25 -2.09
CA VAL A 73 0.43 0.21 -3.43
C VAL A 73 1.77 -0.37 -3.84
N LEU A 74 1.83 -0.94 -5.04
CA LEU A 74 3.07 -1.28 -5.73
C LEU A 74 3.45 -0.12 -6.65
N LEU A 75 4.65 0.43 -6.47
CA LEU A 75 5.19 1.52 -7.28
C LEU A 75 6.15 0.98 -8.34
N LEU A 76 5.77 1.11 -9.61
CA LEU A 76 6.65 0.80 -10.72
C LEU A 76 7.55 2.01 -10.98
N MET A 77 8.77 1.94 -10.49
CA MET A 77 9.81 2.94 -10.69
C MET A 77 11.18 2.27 -10.82
N GLU A 78 12.11 2.97 -11.46
CA GLU A 78 13.41 2.42 -11.78
C GLU A 78 14.31 2.35 -10.54
N GLU A 79 14.49 3.47 -9.86
CA GLU A 79 15.32 3.59 -8.65
C GLU A 79 14.49 3.43 -7.39
N ALA A 80 15.05 2.73 -6.40
CA ALA A 80 14.40 2.53 -5.11
C ALA A 80 14.31 3.83 -4.30
N ALA A 81 13.15 4.08 -3.69
CA ALA A 81 13.01 5.13 -2.68
C ALA A 81 13.53 4.66 -1.31
N PHE A 82 13.23 5.39 -0.26
CA PHE A 82 13.58 5.03 1.12
C PHE A 82 12.32 4.97 1.99
N PRO A 83 12.32 4.22 3.10
CA PRO A 83 11.16 4.12 3.99
C PRO A 83 10.73 5.49 4.53
N GLY A 84 9.45 5.82 4.35
CA GLY A 84 8.90 7.12 4.71
C GLY A 84 8.92 8.16 3.60
N CYS A 85 9.51 7.86 2.44
CA CYS A 85 9.42 8.74 1.29
C CYS A 85 7.98 8.82 0.79
N VAL A 86 7.46 10.04 0.63
CA VAL A 86 6.18 10.29 -0.04
C VAL A 86 6.44 10.47 -1.52
N VAL A 87 5.91 9.56 -2.33
CA VAL A 87 6.13 9.53 -3.77
C VAL A 87 4.84 9.90 -4.50
N PRO A 88 4.81 11.03 -5.23
CA PRO A 88 3.67 11.36 -6.09
C PRO A 88 3.59 10.36 -7.24
N ALA A 89 2.46 9.66 -7.36
CA ALA A 89 2.31 8.61 -8.35
C ALA A 89 0.97 8.68 -9.08
N ARG A 90 0.94 8.13 -10.29
CA ARG A 90 -0.28 7.99 -11.09
C ARG A 90 -0.76 6.56 -11.03
N LEU A 91 -2.02 6.37 -10.65
CA LEU A 91 -2.69 5.08 -10.63
C LEU A 91 -2.83 4.53 -12.04
N ILE A 92 -2.40 3.28 -12.28
CA ILE A 92 -2.54 2.61 -13.57
C ILE A 92 -3.39 1.34 -13.51
N GLY A 93 -3.65 0.81 -12.31
CA GLY A 93 -4.50 -0.38 -12.15
C GLY A 93 -4.45 -0.99 -10.78
N VAL A 94 -4.96 -2.20 -10.67
CA VAL A 94 -4.99 -3.01 -9.45
C VAL A 94 -4.80 -4.49 -9.77
N LEU A 95 -4.06 -5.17 -8.92
CA LEU A 95 -4.00 -6.61 -8.80
C LEU A 95 -4.96 -7.03 -7.70
N GLU A 96 -6.13 -7.54 -8.09
CA GLU A 96 -7.14 -8.02 -7.16
C GLU A 96 -6.70 -9.35 -6.56
N ALA A 97 -6.82 -9.48 -5.25
CA ALA A 97 -6.43 -10.69 -4.54
C ALA A 97 -7.22 -10.90 -3.24
N GLU A 98 -7.19 -12.12 -2.77
CA GLU A 98 -7.65 -12.50 -1.44
C GLU A 98 -6.49 -13.03 -0.62
N GLN A 99 -6.53 -12.75 0.67
CA GLN A 99 -5.61 -13.33 1.65
C GLN A 99 -6.38 -14.15 2.67
N THR A 100 -5.91 -15.38 2.90
CA THR A 100 -6.46 -16.27 3.93
C THR A 100 -5.41 -16.48 5.02
N GLU A 101 -5.80 -16.18 6.26
CA GLU A 101 -5.01 -16.41 7.47
C GLU A 101 -5.94 -16.97 8.55
N ASP A 102 -5.53 -18.04 9.23
CA ASP A 102 -6.30 -18.71 10.29
C ASP A 102 -7.74 -19.07 9.87
N GLY A 103 -7.92 -19.47 8.61
CA GLY A 103 -9.22 -19.84 8.04
C GLY A 103 -10.14 -18.67 7.71
N LYS A 104 -9.71 -17.42 7.91
CA LYS A 104 -10.45 -16.23 7.52
C LYS A 104 -9.88 -15.67 6.21
N THR A 105 -10.75 -15.47 5.23
CA THR A 105 -10.39 -14.85 3.94
C THR A 105 -10.90 -13.41 3.90
N VAL A 106 -10.05 -12.50 3.48
CA VAL A 106 -10.36 -11.07 3.26
C VAL A 106 -9.80 -10.62 1.92
N ARG A 107 -10.41 -9.59 1.33
CA ARG A 107 -9.83 -8.90 0.17
C ARG A 107 -8.54 -8.21 0.58
N ASN A 108 -7.53 -8.35 -0.25
CA ASN A 108 -6.23 -7.73 -0.04
C ASN A 108 -5.59 -7.34 -1.37
N ASP A 109 -6.24 -6.38 -2.03
CA ASP A 109 -5.87 -5.88 -3.33
C ASP A 109 -4.56 -5.06 -3.27
N ARG A 110 -3.83 -5.02 -4.39
CA ARG A 110 -2.63 -4.22 -4.55
C ARG A 110 -2.84 -3.21 -5.66
N LEU A 111 -2.94 -1.93 -5.32
CA LEU A 111 -2.94 -0.89 -6.34
C LEU A 111 -1.59 -0.88 -7.05
N VAL A 112 -1.60 -0.58 -8.34
CA VAL A 112 -0.39 -0.42 -9.14
C VAL A 112 -0.31 1.01 -9.63
N ALA A 113 0.79 1.67 -9.33
CA ALA A 113 1.03 3.05 -9.70
C ALA A 113 2.42 3.22 -10.32
N VAL A 114 2.58 4.26 -11.12
CA VAL A 114 3.84 4.65 -11.76
C VAL A 114 4.28 6.01 -11.28
N VAL A 115 5.57 6.18 -11.13
CA VAL A 115 6.17 7.48 -10.82
C VAL A 115 6.40 8.23 -12.11
N GLU A 116 5.96 9.48 -12.13
CA GLU A 116 6.16 10.39 -13.24
C GLU A 116 6.72 11.70 -12.72
N THR A 117 7.92 12.04 -13.15
CA THR A 117 8.57 13.30 -12.81
C THR A 117 8.78 14.16 -14.05
N ARG A 118 9.13 15.42 -13.83
CA ARG A 118 9.40 16.35 -14.93
C ARG A 118 10.49 15.87 -15.91
N TYR A 119 11.45 15.09 -15.40
CA TYR A 119 12.62 14.64 -16.17
C TYR A 119 12.54 13.17 -16.58
N ASN A 120 11.68 12.39 -15.94
CA ASN A 120 11.43 10.98 -16.26
C ASN A 120 9.93 10.80 -16.52
N PRO A 121 9.50 10.73 -17.80
CA PRO A 121 8.13 10.35 -18.12
C PRO A 121 7.86 8.93 -17.60
N ALA A 122 6.62 8.65 -17.27
CA ALA A 122 6.22 7.33 -16.83
C ALA A 122 6.50 6.28 -17.93
N GLU A 123 7.07 5.15 -17.53
CA GLU A 123 7.32 4.00 -18.41
C GLU A 123 6.01 3.43 -18.99
N PHE A 124 4.93 3.45 -18.19
CA PHE A 124 3.61 2.92 -18.57
C PHE A 124 2.50 3.94 -18.33
N HIS A 125 1.50 3.97 -19.21
CA HIS A 125 0.30 4.81 -19.06
C HIS A 125 -0.90 4.03 -18.52
N SER A 126 -0.90 2.70 -18.68
CA SER A 126 -1.94 1.80 -18.19
C SER A 126 -1.35 0.46 -17.76
N LEU A 127 -2.14 -0.34 -17.03
CA LEU A 127 -1.70 -1.67 -16.58
C LEU A 127 -1.52 -2.63 -17.76
N GLU A 128 -2.27 -2.44 -18.83
CA GLU A 128 -2.21 -3.26 -20.05
C GLU A 128 -0.90 -3.09 -20.81
N GLU A 129 -0.21 -1.96 -20.64
CA GLU A 129 1.12 -1.73 -21.23
C GLU A 129 2.24 -2.44 -20.47
N VAL A 130 1.99 -2.83 -19.23
CA VAL A 130 2.96 -3.59 -18.43
C VAL A 130 3.07 -5.01 -19.00
N ASN A 131 4.29 -5.43 -19.28
CA ASN A 131 4.54 -6.79 -19.79
C ASN A 131 3.88 -7.85 -18.89
N ARG A 132 3.14 -8.78 -19.51
CA ARG A 132 2.40 -9.83 -18.80
C ARG A 132 3.30 -10.65 -17.89
N GLN A 133 4.49 -11.03 -18.36
CA GLN A 133 5.45 -11.80 -17.55
C GLN A 133 5.85 -11.02 -16.29
N ARG A 134 6.04 -9.70 -16.38
CA ARG A 134 6.34 -8.83 -15.23
C ARG A 134 5.20 -8.86 -14.20
N LEU A 135 3.94 -8.82 -14.65
CA LEU A 135 2.79 -8.95 -13.76
C LEU A 135 2.68 -10.35 -13.13
N ASP A 136 2.97 -11.41 -13.91
CA ASP A 136 3.00 -12.79 -13.42
C ASP A 136 4.08 -12.94 -12.32
N GLU A 137 5.26 -12.36 -12.50
CA GLU A 137 6.36 -12.38 -11.53
C GLU A 137 5.98 -11.64 -10.22
N ILE A 138 5.29 -10.51 -10.33
CA ILE A 138 4.78 -9.75 -9.17
C ILE A 138 3.78 -10.58 -8.38
N GLU A 139 2.81 -11.19 -9.03
CA GLU A 139 1.81 -12.04 -8.37
C GLU A 139 2.48 -13.26 -7.71
N HIS A 140 3.42 -13.92 -8.40
CA HIS A 140 4.20 -15.02 -7.83
C HIS A 140 5.02 -14.60 -6.62
N PHE A 141 5.58 -13.40 -6.63
CA PHE A 141 6.26 -12.87 -5.45
C PHE A 141 5.31 -12.80 -4.26
N PHE A 142 4.10 -12.21 -4.42
CA PHE A 142 3.14 -12.11 -3.32
C PHE A 142 2.63 -13.47 -2.86
N VAL A 143 2.41 -14.43 -3.76
CA VAL A 143 2.05 -15.82 -3.39
C VAL A 143 3.15 -16.43 -2.52
N SER A 144 4.40 -16.39 -2.98
CA SER A 144 5.55 -16.98 -2.27
C SER A 144 5.80 -16.27 -0.94
N TYR A 145 5.72 -14.92 -0.92
CA TYR A 145 5.91 -14.12 0.27
C TYR A 145 4.88 -14.48 1.36
N ASN A 146 3.60 -14.54 1.02
CA ASN A 146 2.55 -14.88 1.97
C ASN A 146 2.63 -16.34 2.43
N GLN A 147 2.96 -17.26 1.53
CA GLN A 147 3.15 -18.67 1.88
C GLN A 147 4.26 -18.85 2.95
N MET A 148 5.36 -18.11 2.84
CA MET A 148 6.44 -18.13 3.82
C MET A 148 6.02 -17.52 5.18
N GLU A 149 4.97 -16.69 5.20
CA GLU A 149 4.36 -16.11 6.40
C GLU A 149 3.25 -17.00 7.01
N GLY A 150 3.00 -18.18 6.43
CA GLY A 150 1.91 -19.07 6.86
C GLY A 150 0.52 -18.62 6.39
N ARG A 151 0.46 -17.74 5.39
CA ARG A 151 -0.78 -17.23 4.78
C ARG A 151 -0.94 -17.74 3.36
N GLN A 152 -2.17 -17.76 2.88
CA GLN A 152 -2.45 -17.99 1.48
C GLN A 152 -2.83 -16.67 0.81
N PHE A 153 -2.15 -16.36 -0.29
CA PHE A 153 -2.50 -15.23 -1.16
C PHE A 153 -2.96 -15.76 -2.51
N THR A 154 -4.16 -15.36 -2.92
CA THR A 154 -4.81 -15.85 -4.15
C THR A 154 -5.06 -14.69 -5.09
N PRO A 155 -4.26 -14.52 -6.16
CA PRO A 155 -4.57 -13.56 -7.21
C PRO A 155 -5.90 -13.91 -7.89
N LEU A 156 -6.73 -12.89 -8.15
CA LEU A 156 -8.05 -13.04 -8.75
C LEU A 156 -8.11 -12.46 -10.16
N ALA A 157 -7.79 -11.17 -10.28
CA ALA A 157 -7.87 -10.46 -11.56
C ALA A 157 -6.92 -9.24 -11.60
N ARG A 158 -6.65 -8.78 -12.81
CA ARG A 158 -5.95 -7.53 -13.11
C ARG A 158 -6.95 -6.57 -13.71
N ARG A 159 -7.07 -5.35 -13.15
CA ARG A 159 -8.01 -4.35 -13.61
C ARG A 159 -7.31 -3.02 -13.84
N GLY A 160 -7.80 -2.26 -14.83
CA GLY A 160 -7.27 -0.94 -15.17
C GLY A 160 -7.56 0.15 -14.13
N ALA A 161 -7.10 1.36 -14.44
CA ALA A 161 -7.12 2.50 -13.53
C ALA A 161 -8.51 2.92 -13.06
N ASP A 162 -9.54 2.84 -13.90
CA ASP A 162 -10.91 3.25 -13.53
C ASP A 162 -11.47 2.34 -12.43
N HIS A 163 -11.26 1.02 -12.54
CA HIS A 163 -11.67 0.07 -11.52
C HIS A 163 -10.89 0.28 -10.21
N ALA A 164 -9.58 0.48 -10.32
CA ALA A 164 -8.73 0.77 -9.17
C ALA A 164 -9.14 2.06 -8.45
N ARG A 165 -9.57 3.08 -9.18
CA ARG A 165 -10.07 4.35 -8.62
C ARG A 165 -11.35 4.15 -7.84
N ALA A 166 -12.29 3.37 -8.37
CA ALA A 166 -13.54 3.06 -7.67
C ALA A 166 -13.30 2.31 -6.34
N LEU A 167 -12.33 1.38 -6.30
CA LEU A 167 -11.92 0.71 -5.06
C LEU A 167 -11.34 1.71 -4.04
N LEU A 168 -10.49 2.63 -4.50
CA LEU A 168 -9.88 3.64 -3.64
C LEU A 168 -10.92 4.61 -3.05
N GLU A 169 -11.93 5.03 -3.82
CA GLU A 169 -13.04 5.87 -3.34
C GLU A 169 -13.81 5.19 -2.20
N GLY A 170 -14.04 3.87 -2.33
CA GLY A 170 -14.63 3.08 -1.24
C GLY A 170 -13.78 3.05 0.02
N ALA A 171 -12.46 2.91 -0.13
CA ALA A 171 -11.51 2.83 0.98
C ALA A 171 -11.29 4.18 1.70
N THR A 172 -11.44 5.32 1.02
CA THR A 172 -11.35 6.66 1.63
C THR A 172 -12.62 7.04 2.39
N GLY A 173 -13.80 6.62 1.91
CA GLY A 173 -15.09 6.85 2.60
C GLY A 173 -15.19 6.13 3.95
N GLY A 174 -14.58 4.95 4.07
CA GLY A 174 -14.53 4.18 5.31
C GLY A 174 -13.66 4.78 6.42
N ALA A 175 -12.60 5.51 6.06
CA ALA A 175 -11.68 6.14 7.02
C ALA A 175 -12.32 7.31 7.78
N SER A 176 -13.24 8.06 7.15
CA SER A 176 -13.93 9.19 7.77
C SER A 176 -15.02 8.78 8.78
N ALA A 177 -15.56 7.56 8.68
CA ALA A 177 -16.62 7.07 9.56
C ALA A 177 -16.09 6.49 10.90
N GLY A 178 -14.82 6.11 11.00
CA GLY A 178 -14.21 5.48 12.18
C GLY A 178 -13.66 6.43 13.24
N GLY A 179 -13.56 7.72 12.97
CA GLY A 179 -12.86 8.71 13.81
C GLY A 179 -13.65 9.30 15.00
N ASN A 180 -14.90 8.91 15.25
CA ASN A 180 -15.76 9.61 16.22
C ASN A 180 -16.21 8.75 17.43
N GLY A 181 -15.56 7.63 17.76
CA GLY A 181 -16.00 6.67 18.77
C GLY A 181 -15.22 6.60 20.10
N ALA A 182 -14.11 7.30 20.29
CA ALA A 182 -13.24 7.11 21.47
C ALA A 182 -12.98 8.40 22.29
N ARG A 183 -14.00 9.21 22.58
CA ARG A 183 -13.92 10.27 23.60
C ARG A 183 -15.16 10.26 24.49
N ARG A 184 -15.26 9.32 25.43
CA ARG A 184 -16.01 9.48 26.71
C ARG A 184 -15.75 8.28 27.62
N ALA A 185 -14.90 8.45 28.58
CA ALA A 185 -15.10 8.06 29.99
C ALA A 185 -13.78 8.13 30.78
N ARG A 186 -13.42 9.30 31.28
CA ARG A 186 -12.69 9.36 32.55
C ARG A 186 -13.58 10.06 33.55
N GLY A 187 -14.46 9.25 34.15
CA GLY A 187 -15.24 9.59 35.31
C GLY A 187 -14.37 9.59 36.57
N ARG A 188 -14.49 10.63 37.36
CA ARG A 188 -13.96 10.83 38.69
C ARG A 188 -14.23 9.62 39.60
N GLY A 189 -13.23 9.20 40.35
CA GLY A 189 -13.34 8.38 41.56
C GLY A 189 -12.37 8.88 42.60
N ARG A 190 -12.90 9.60 43.59
CA ARG A 190 -12.24 9.98 44.83
C ARG A 190 -12.05 8.74 45.72
N ARG A 191 -10.93 8.59 46.34
CA ARG A 191 -10.54 8.48 47.76
C ARG A 191 -9.19 7.82 47.86
#